data_b1b0a7667d8190cbd7bc7f1a8bfae1d8
#
_entry.id   b1b0a7667d8190cbd7bc7f1a8bfae1d8
#
_cell.length_a   1.000
_cell.length_b   1.000
_cell.length_c   1.000
_cell.angle_alpha   90.00
_cell.angle_beta   90.00
_cell.angle_gamma   90.00
#
_symmetry.space_group_name_H-M   'P 1'
#
loop_
_entity.id
_entity.type
_entity.pdbx_description
1 polymer ?
#
loop_
_entity_poly.entity_id
_entity_poly.type
_entity_poly.pdbx_seq_one_letter_code
_entity_poly.pdbx_strand_id
1 'polypeptide(L)'
;MNDNLQHSAGARRISWVDYGKGLAILLVFWGHAICPEPVRASFYAFHIPVFYFLSGYVFSTRKYHSFGPFLWHKVRTLIIPGLTFGFLIVFFKWLNGLIAGEAYSVNPLKLLIGVFVELRGGDYSVIPWFFVSIFIIELMAYWIFGL
;
A
#
# COMPACT_ATOMS: atom_id res chain seq x y z
N MET A 1 21.49 31.89 -27.54
CA MET A 1 20.25 31.17 -27.89
C MET A 1 20.58 29.69 -27.78
N ASN A 2 20.38 29.06 -26.60
CA ASN A 2 20.42 27.61 -26.33
C ASN A 2 20.65 27.29 -24.82
N ASP A 3 19.95 27.98 -23.88
CA ASP A 3 20.10 27.66 -22.44
C ASP A 3 18.85 27.03 -21.80
N ASN A 4 17.90 26.54 -22.62
CA ASN A 4 16.62 26.06 -22.11
C ASN A 4 16.41 24.54 -22.16
N LEU A 5 17.46 23.70 -22.27
CA LEU A 5 17.31 22.24 -22.36
C LEU A 5 17.85 21.45 -21.16
N GLN A 6 18.20 22.09 -20.03
CA GLN A 6 18.78 21.36 -18.89
C GLN A 6 17.86 21.19 -17.66
N HIS A 7 16.58 21.53 -17.73
CA HIS A 7 15.70 21.48 -16.54
C HIS A 7 14.70 20.32 -16.49
N SER A 8 14.95 19.20 -17.17
CA SER A 8 14.09 18.01 -17.00
C SER A 8 14.89 16.73 -16.74
N ALA A 9 15.89 16.77 -15.86
CA ALA A 9 16.42 15.56 -15.26
C ALA A 9 15.43 15.02 -14.21
N GLY A 10 14.21 14.74 -14.62
CA GLY A 10 13.27 13.94 -13.86
C GLY A 10 13.93 12.62 -13.50
N ALA A 11 13.91 12.21 -12.24
CA ALA A 11 14.50 10.96 -11.77
C ALA A 11 14.15 9.85 -12.76
N ARG A 12 15.16 9.27 -13.42
CA ARG A 12 14.99 8.26 -14.46
C ARG A 12 14.15 7.11 -13.90
N ARG A 13 12.95 6.94 -14.44
CA ARG A 13 12.04 5.87 -14.05
C ARG A 13 12.69 4.52 -14.34
N ILE A 14 12.70 3.63 -13.35
CA ILE A 14 13.32 2.32 -13.46
C ILE A 14 12.23 1.31 -13.83
N SER A 15 12.06 1.09 -15.12
CA SER A 15 10.92 0.32 -15.67
C SER A 15 10.81 -1.10 -15.11
N TRP A 16 11.91 -1.80 -14.85
CA TRP A 16 11.85 -3.16 -14.31
C TRP A 16 11.27 -3.22 -12.88
N VAL A 17 11.46 -2.15 -12.08
CA VAL A 17 10.84 -2.03 -10.75
C VAL A 17 9.33 -1.90 -10.88
N ASP A 18 8.85 -1.13 -11.85
CA ASP A 18 7.42 -0.98 -12.11
C ASP A 18 6.80 -2.31 -12.56
N TYR A 19 7.48 -3.05 -13.45
CA TYR A 19 7.06 -4.41 -13.84
C TYR A 19 7.06 -5.38 -12.66
N GLY A 20 8.08 -5.35 -11.81
CA GLY A 20 8.17 -6.18 -10.61
C GLY A 20 7.02 -5.90 -9.63
N LYS A 21 6.69 -4.62 -9.40
CA LYS A 21 5.54 -4.22 -8.57
C LYS A 21 4.20 -4.65 -9.20
N GLY A 22 4.06 -4.49 -10.51
CA GLY A 22 2.88 -4.94 -11.26
C GLY A 22 2.66 -6.45 -11.15
N LEU A 23 3.71 -7.25 -11.33
CA LEU A 23 3.66 -8.70 -11.15
C LEU A 23 3.29 -9.08 -9.72
N ALA A 24 3.90 -8.43 -8.73
CA ALA A 24 3.59 -8.68 -7.32
C ALA A 24 2.11 -8.37 -6.99
N ILE A 25 1.53 -7.30 -7.57
CA ILE A 25 0.09 -7.00 -7.43
C ILE A 25 -0.77 -8.12 -8.05
N LEU A 26 -0.42 -8.63 -9.21
CA LEU A 26 -1.13 -9.75 -9.82
C LEU A 26 -1.10 -11.01 -8.94
N LEU A 27 0.04 -11.30 -8.29
CA LEU A 27 0.16 -12.40 -7.33
C LEU A 27 -0.69 -12.19 -6.08
N VAL A 28 -0.84 -10.93 -5.60
CA VAL A 28 -1.76 -10.58 -4.52
C VAL A 28 -3.20 -10.91 -4.93
N PHE A 29 -3.64 -10.44 -6.11
CA PHE A 29 -4.98 -10.74 -6.61
C PHE A 29 -5.23 -12.24 -6.71
N TRP A 30 -4.29 -12.97 -7.28
CA TRP A 30 -4.41 -14.41 -7.45
C TRP A 30 -4.42 -15.15 -6.11
N GLY A 31 -3.60 -14.73 -5.14
CA GLY A 31 -3.60 -15.30 -3.79
C GLY A 31 -4.91 -15.07 -3.02
N HIS A 32 -5.66 -14.01 -3.35
CA HIS A 32 -6.99 -13.74 -2.79
C HIS A 32 -8.13 -14.38 -3.59
N ALA A 33 -7.88 -14.89 -4.79
CA ALA A 33 -8.83 -15.65 -5.58
C ALA A 33 -8.96 -17.09 -5.07
N ILE A 34 -9.92 -17.83 -5.63
CA ILE A 34 -10.10 -19.26 -5.35
C ILE A 34 -8.94 -20.02 -6.00
N CYS A 35 -7.96 -20.43 -5.20
CA CYS A 35 -6.83 -21.24 -5.64
C CYS A 35 -6.47 -22.31 -4.61
N PRO A 36 -5.82 -23.42 -5.02
CA PRO A 36 -5.37 -24.47 -4.11
C PRO A 36 -4.40 -23.91 -3.03
N GLU A 37 -4.53 -24.39 -1.80
CA GLU A 37 -3.77 -23.90 -0.64
C GLU A 37 -2.24 -23.88 -0.85
N PRO A 38 -1.58 -24.90 -1.45
CA PRO A 38 -0.14 -24.86 -1.66
C PRO A 38 0.29 -23.71 -2.61
N VAL A 39 -0.54 -23.42 -3.62
CA VAL A 39 -0.28 -22.35 -4.59
C VAL A 39 -0.46 -20.98 -3.92
N ARG A 40 -1.51 -20.83 -3.11
CA ARG A 40 -1.78 -19.62 -2.33
C ARG A 40 -0.65 -19.33 -1.35
N ALA A 41 -0.20 -20.34 -0.60
CA ALA A 41 0.91 -20.21 0.33
C ALA A 41 2.20 -19.76 -0.38
N SER A 42 2.48 -20.30 -1.57
CA SER A 42 3.62 -19.90 -2.38
C SER A 42 3.52 -18.41 -2.80
N PHE A 43 2.36 -17.95 -3.24
CA PHE A 43 2.17 -16.54 -3.59
C PHE A 43 2.39 -15.62 -2.39
N TYR A 44 1.84 -15.99 -1.22
CA TYR A 44 2.03 -15.21 0.01
C TYR A 44 3.49 -15.15 0.47
N ALA A 45 4.28 -16.19 0.21
CA ALA A 45 5.70 -16.20 0.52
C ALA A 45 6.53 -15.22 -0.31
N PHE A 46 6.11 -14.92 -1.55
CA PHE A 46 6.91 -14.11 -2.47
C PHE A 46 6.46 -12.66 -2.61
N HIS A 47 5.16 -12.39 -2.73
CA HIS A 47 4.71 -11.06 -3.14
C HIS A 47 5.03 -9.98 -2.10
N ILE A 48 4.91 -10.28 -0.81
CA ILE A 48 5.22 -9.32 0.26
C ILE A 48 6.71 -8.97 0.30
N PRO A 49 7.65 -9.94 0.37
CA PRO A 49 9.08 -9.66 0.29
C PRO A 49 9.48 -8.88 -0.96
N VAL A 50 8.90 -9.19 -2.12
CA VAL A 50 9.18 -8.48 -3.37
C VAL A 50 8.81 -6.99 -3.26
N PHE A 51 7.67 -6.66 -2.69
CA PHE A 51 7.28 -5.26 -2.47
C PHE A 51 8.25 -4.52 -1.55
N TYR A 52 8.65 -5.14 -0.44
CA TYR A 52 9.63 -4.54 0.48
C TYR A 52 10.97 -4.33 -0.20
N PHE A 53 11.45 -5.34 -0.91
CA PHE A 53 12.71 -5.26 -1.66
C PHE A 53 12.67 -4.13 -2.70
N LEU A 54 11.63 -4.08 -3.53
CA LEU A 54 11.49 -3.06 -4.57
C LEU A 54 11.28 -1.66 -3.98
N SER A 55 10.62 -1.53 -2.84
CA SER A 55 10.47 -0.25 -2.14
C SER A 55 11.80 0.23 -1.57
N GLY A 56 12.58 -0.68 -0.96
CA GLY A 56 13.93 -0.38 -0.48
C GLY A 56 14.89 -0.02 -1.61
N TYR A 57 14.81 -0.72 -2.74
CA TYR A 57 15.67 -0.48 -3.90
C TYR A 57 15.50 0.94 -4.49
N VAL A 58 14.27 1.45 -4.54
CA VAL A 58 13.98 2.80 -5.05
C VAL A 58 13.97 3.86 -3.95
N PHE A 59 14.23 3.47 -2.71
CA PHE A 59 14.24 4.40 -1.58
C PHE A 59 15.38 5.41 -1.76
N SER A 60 15.06 6.69 -1.62
CA SER A 60 16.05 7.77 -1.68
C SER A 60 15.55 8.96 -0.85
N THR A 61 16.38 9.40 0.07
CA THR A 61 16.13 10.61 0.87
C THR A 61 16.60 11.88 0.16
N ARG A 62 17.51 11.75 -0.83
CA ARG A 62 18.14 12.88 -1.55
C ARG A 62 17.17 13.82 -2.25
N LYS A 63 15.92 13.38 -2.46
CA LYS A 63 14.87 14.19 -3.11
C LYS A 63 14.18 15.16 -2.14
N TYR A 64 14.43 15.02 -0.84
CA TYR A 64 13.71 15.76 0.18
C TYR A 64 14.70 16.59 1.02
N HIS A 65 14.47 17.91 1.07
CA HIS A 65 15.29 18.82 1.85
C HIS A 65 15.07 18.72 3.36
N SER A 66 13.97 18.10 3.79
CA SER A 66 13.61 17.94 5.20
C SER A 66 12.61 16.80 5.39
N PHE A 67 12.42 16.39 6.65
CA PHE A 67 11.50 15.31 7.03
C PHE A 67 10.01 15.60 6.67
N GLY A 68 9.58 16.84 6.82
CA GLY A 68 8.18 17.22 6.57
C GLY A 68 7.68 16.89 5.15
N PRO A 69 8.35 17.40 4.09
CA PRO A 69 8.02 17.04 2.70
C PRO A 69 8.13 15.54 2.40
N PHE A 70 9.11 14.84 3.00
CA PHE A 70 9.23 13.39 2.89
C PHE A 70 8.00 12.70 3.49
N LEU A 71 7.66 13.01 4.74
CA LEU A 71 6.51 12.45 5.45
C LEU A 71 5.21 12.66 4.67
N TRP A 72 4.97 13.90 4.23
CA TRP A 72 3.77 14.23 3.45
C TRP A 72 3.68 13.44 2.15
N HIS A 73 4.80 13.31 1.44
CA HIS A 73 4.84 12.49 0.24
C HIS A 73 4.48 11.03 0.53
N LYS A 74 5.01 10.45 1.62
CA LYS A 74 4.72 9.05 2.00
C LYS A 74 3.27 8.87 2.48
N VAL A 75 2.72 9.81 3.23
CA VAL A 75 1.30 9.82 3.57
C VAL A 75 0.44 9.82 2.31
N ARG A 76 0.74 10.70 1.35
CA ARG A 76 -0.04 10.82 0.11
C ARG A 76 0.07 9.59 -0.79
N THR A 77 1.21 8.92 -0.82
CA THR A 77 1.47 7.80 -1.74
C THR A 77 1.16 6.43 -1.15
N LEU A 78 1.12 6.29 0.17
CA LEU A 78 0.87 5.02 0.87
C LEU A 78 -0.40 5.05 1.71
N ILE A 79 -0.54 6.02 2.61
CA ILE A 79 -1.64 6.03 3.57
C ILE A 79 -2.96 6.41 2.90
N ILE A 80 -2.99 7.48 2.10
CA ILE A 80 -4.22 7.91 1.43
C ILE A 80 -4.77 6.81 0.51
N PRO A 81 -3.99 6.17 -0.40
CA PRO A 81 -4.49 5.05 -1.19
C PRO A 81 -4.93 3.87 -0.33
N GLY A 82 -4.18 3.52 0.72
CA GLY A 82 -4.56 2.45 1.66
C GLY A 82 -5.92 2.71 2.31
N LEU A 83 -6.15 3.92 2.82
CA LEU A 83 -7.44 4.35 3.37
C LEU A 83 -8.55 4.31 2.31
N THR A 84 -8.28 4.79 1.11
CA THR A 84 -9.27 4.79 0.02
C THR A 84 -9.73 3.36 -0.31
N PHE A 85 -8.79 2.42 -0.46
CA PHE A 85 -9.12 1.01 -0.67
C PHE A 85 -9.87 0.42 0.52
N GLY A 86 -9.48 0.79 1.74
CA GLY A 86 -10.18 0.41 2.94
C GLY A 86 -11.65 0.83 2.91
N PHE A 87 -11.93 2.09 2.64
CA PHE A 87 -13.30 2.61 2.53
C PHE A 87 -14.10 1.93 1.41
N LEU A 88 -13.47 1.66 0.26
CA LEU A 88 -14.12 0.92 -0.82
C LEU A 88 -14.53 -0.49 -0.40
N ILE A 89 -13.67 -1.22 0.31
CA ILE A 89 -13.97 -2.56 0.82
C ILE A 89 -15.17 -2.51 1.78
N VAL A 90 -15.20 -1.55 2.71
CA VAL A 90 -16.33 -1.35 3.62
C VAL A 90 -17.61 -1.05 2.86
N PHE A 91 -17.54 -0.15 1.90
CA PHE A 91 -18.69 0.23 1.08
C PHE A 91 -19.26 -0.98 0.34
N PHE A 92 -18.42 -1.79 -0.31
CA PHE A 92 -18.88 -2.99 -1.00
C PHE A 92 -19.42 -4.08 -0.05
N LYS A 93 -18.81 -4.26 1.13
CA LYS A 93 -19.35 -5.16 2.16
C LYS A 93 -20.74 -4.71 2.61
N TRP A 94 -20.92 -3.43 2.86
CA TRP A 94 -22.20 -2.85 3.25
C TRP A 94 -23.26 -3.01 2.13
N LEU A 95 -22.88 -2.73 0.89
CA LEU A 95 -23.76 -2.88 -0.28
C LEU A 95 -24.20 -4.33 -0.46
N ASN A 96 -23.27 -5.29 -0.35
CA ASN A 96 -23.61 -6.73 -0.42
C ASN A 96 -24.56 -7.15 0.70
N GLY A 97 -24.38 -6.64 1.92
CA GLY A 97 -25.30 -6.90 3.03
C GLY A 97 -26.72 -6.41 2.74
N LEU A 98 -26.87 -5.24 2.14
CA LEU A 98 -28.16 -4.70 1.70
C LEU A 98 -28.83 -5.57 0.63
N ILE A 99 -28.06 -6.06 -0.35
CA ILE A 99 -28.57 -6.88 -1.44
C ILE A 99 -28.98 -8.27 -0.94
N ALA A 100 -28.20 -8.85 -0.03
CA ALA A 100 -28.46 -10.18 0.55
C ALA A 100 -29.63 -10.20 1.54
N GLY A 101 -30.18 -9.04 1.92
CA GLY A 101 -31.26 -8.94 2.92
C GLY A 101 -30.79 -9.32 4.34
N GLU A 102 -29.48 -9.51 4.53
CA GLU A 102 -28.90 -9.69 5.85
C GLU A 102 -28.82 -8.30 6.49
N ALA A 103 -29.51 -8.12 7.61
CA ALA A 103 -29.38 -6.95 8.46
C ALA A 103 -27.93 -6.96 9.01
N TYR A 104 -26.99 -6.51 8.21
CA TYR A 104 -25.61 -6.31 8.63
C TYR A 104 -25.62 -5.14 9.62
N SER A 105 -25.83 -5.46 10.88
CA SER A 105 -25.79 -4.48 11.99
C SER A 105 -24.35 -4.03 12.25
N VAL A 106 -23.66 -3.66 11.19
CA VAL A 106 -22.30 -3.12 11.31
C VAL A 106 -22.44 -1.68 11.75
N ASN A 107 -22.16 -1.44 13.02
CA ASN A 107 -22.10 -0.09 13.54
C ASN A 107 -21.02 0.69 12.74
N PRO A 108 -21.39 1.75 11.99
CA PRO A 108 -20.45 2.51 11.18
C PRO A 108 -19.29 3.10 11.99
N LEU A 109 -19.51 3.35 13.28
CA LEU A 109 -18.45 3.80 14.18
C LEU A 109 -17.41 2.70 14.46
N LYS A 110 -17.84 1.43 14.61
CA LYS A 110 -16.91 0.29 14.75
C LYS A 110 -16.10 0.08 13.47
N LEU A 111 -16.70 0.27 12.31
CA LEU A 111 -15.99 0.25 11.02
C LEU A 111 -14.91 1.33 10.94
N LEU A 112 -15.23 2.57 11.31
CA LEU A 112 -14.26 3.67 11.33
C LEU A 112 -13.11 3.39 12.32
N ILE A 113 -13.41 2.88 13.51
CA ILE A 113 -12.40 2.53 14.51
C ILE A 113 -11.56 1.34 14.00
N GLY A 114 -12.19 0.31 13.42
CA GLY A 114 -11.51 -0.86 12.86
C GLY A 114 -10.48 -0.50 11.79
N VAL A 115 -10.77 0.51 10.97
CA VAL A 115 -9.82 1.05 9.98
C VAL A 115 -8.49 1.45 10.63
N PHE A 116 -8.51 1.97 11.85
CA PHE A 116 -7.30 2.47 12.53
C PHE A 116 -6.70 1.48 13.53
N VAL A 117 -7.50 0.56 14.07
CA VAL A 117 -7.10 -0.32 15.18
C VAL A 117 -6.87 -1.76 14.73
N GLU A 118 -7.69 -2.28 13.82
CA GLU A 118 -7.57 -3.65 13.33
C GLU A 118 -6.73 -3.73 12.04
N LEU A 119 -5.41 -3.65 12.20
CA LEU A 119 -4.48 -3.70 11.07
C LEU A 119 -4.40 -5.09 10.41
N ARG A 120 -4.79 -6.16 11.09
CA ARG A 120 -4.68 -7.53 10.57
C ARG A 120 -5.69 -8.48 11.20
N GLY A 121 -6.53 -9.10 10.37
CA GLY A 121 -7.27 -10.32 10.72
C GLY A 121 -8.56 -10.17 11.53
N GLY A 122 -9.08 -8.96 11.71
CA GLY A 122 -10.40 -8.73 12.27
C GLY A 122 -11.50 -8.63 11.21
N ASP A 123 -12.77 -8.77 11.62
CA ASP A 123 -13.92 -8.59 10.72
C ASP A 123 -13.99 -7.18 10.12
N TYR A 124 -13.31 -6.23 10.74
CA TYR A 124 -13.24 -4.82 10.40
C TYR A 124 -11.88 -4.40 9.84
N SER A 125 -10.94 -5.35 9.63
CA SER A 125 -9.64 -5.08 9.03
C SER A 125 -9.80 -4.61 7.59
N VAL A 126 -9.71 -3.31 7.40
CA VAL A 126 -10.07 -2.63 6.15
C VAL A 126 -8.86 -2.04 5.46
N ILE A 127 -7.85 -1.63 6.22
CA ILE A 127 -6.60 -1.17 5.63
C ILE A 127 -5.73 -2.39 5.35
N PRO A 128 -5.22 -2.54 4.11
CA PRO A 128 -4.16 -3.49 3.88
C PRO A 128 -2.98 -3.13 4.80
N TRP A 129 -2.79 -3.91 5.86
CA TRP A 129 -1.70 -3.75 6.85
C TRP A 129 -0.33 -3.51 6.20
N PHE A 130 -0.20 -3.99 4.99
CA PHE A 130 0.95 -3.86 4.12
C PHE A 130 1.33 -2.39 3.84
N PHE A 131 0.37 -1.49 3.55
CA PHE A 131 0.69 -0.07 3.32
C PHE A 131 1.22 0.61 4.57
N VAL A 132 0.65 0.28 5.73
CA VAL A 132 1.11 0.81 7.02
C VAL A 132 2.51 0.30 7.35
N SER A 133 2.79 -0.98 7.11
CA SER A 133 4.10 -1.55 7.39
C SER A 133 5.19 -0.98 6.48
N ILE A 134 4.95 -0.81 5.18
CA ILE A 134 5.89 -0.13 4.29
C ILE A 134 6.11 1.32 4.75
N PHE A 135 5.05 2.04 5.11
CA PHE A 135 5.15 3.40 5.60
C PHE A 135 6.08 3.50 6.83
N ILE A 136 5.88 2.62 7.82
CA ILE A 136 6.73 2.58 9.02
C ILE A 136 8.20 2.27 8.65
N ILE A 137 8.43 1.26 7.80
CA ILE A 137 9.78 0.88 7.37
C ILE A 137 10.46 2.03 6.64
N GLU A 138 9.77 2.75 5.76
CA GLU A 138 10.35 3.89 5.06
C GLU A 138 10.62 5.08 5.98
N LEU A 139 9.82 5.29 7.02
CA LEU A 139 10.13 6.28 8.07
C LEU A 139 11.38 5.89 8.85
N MET A 140 11.50 4.63 9.26
CA MET A 140 12.71 4.14 9.94
C MET A 140 13.94 4.26 9.04
N ALA A 141 13.82 3.90 7.75
CA ALA A 141 14.89 4.06 6.78
C ALA A 141 15.33 5.53 6.60
N TYR A 142 14.39 6.47 6.65
CA TYR A 142 14.73 7.90 6.63
C TYR A 142 15.60 8.29 7.82
N TRP A 143 15.29 7.84 9.04
CA TRP A 143 16.10 8.14 10.22
C TRP A 143 17.47 7.45 10.22
N ILE A 144 17.58 6.27 9.63
CA ILE A 144 18.84 5.50 9.57
C ILE A 144 19.77 6.04 8.46
N PHE A 145 19.24 6.39 7.30
CA PHE A 145 20.03 6.74 6.11
C PHE A 145 19.90 8.19 5.67
N GLY A 146 19.01 8.97 6.27
CA GLY A 146 18.68 10.34 5.86
C GLY A 146 19.32 11.42 6.72
N LEU A 147 20.09 11.01 7.78
CA LEU A 147 20.95 11.89 8.58
C LEU A 147 22.37 11.94 7.93
#